data_5f527aba6e7927e90a15a794f5d1e3aa
#
_entry.id   5f527aba6e7927e90a15a794f5d1e3aa
#
_cell.length_a   1.000
_cell.length_b   1.000
_cell.length_c   1.000
_cell.angle_alpha   90.00
_cell.angle_beta   90.00
_cell.angle_gamma   90.00
#
_symmetry.space_group_name_H-M   'P 1'
#
loop_
_entity.id
_entity.type
_entity.pdbx_description
1 polymer ?
#
loop_
_entity_poly.entity_id
_entity_poly.type
_entity_poly.pdbx_seq_one_letter_code
_entity_poly.pdbx_strand_id
1 'polypeptide(L)'
;MSVNPIMKKLGFSNNDRVVIIHTDDIGMCHASVQAFKDLWKFGTITSGAVMVPCAWFPAVAQMCRENPEMDMGVHATLNAEWESYRWSPLSTRDQASGLLDADGYFHQWHQAVYDNAKVEAVELEVNAQIERALSAGIDVTHVDSHMGTIMSPLYIQSYIQAGASRLLPNMLPRLDAEGIGMMGAGEEERIAYAPIMQQLEMMGVPMVNGILGMPLEHGDDHITVAKKLLSELPVGITHFILHPSVDTPELRTICPDWQARVANYNAFMSDHLKHFIEQEDIKLIGYRQIRDAMRSG
;
A
#
# COMPACT_ATOMS: atom_id res chain seq x y z
N MET A 1 25.41 1.27 -2.77
CA MET A 1 24.35 0.37 -2.21
C MET A 1 24.63 -1.08 -2.61
N SER A 2 24.39 -2.04 -1.71
CA SER A 2 24.40 -3.46 -2.08
C SER A 2 23.25 -3.74 -3.05
N VAL A 3 23.45 -4.69 -3.95
CA VAL A 3 22.39 -5.11 -4.89
C VAL A 3 21.19 -5.65 -4.12
N ASN A 4 19.99 -5.24 -4.50
CA ASN A 4 18.77 -5.78 -3.90
C ASN A 4 18.64 -7.28 -4.29
N PRO A 5 18.67 -8.23 -3.34
CA PRO A 5 18.68 -9.65 -3.64
C PRO A 5 17.46 -10.12 -4.45
N ILE A 6 16.30 -9.50 -4.24
CA ILE A 6 15.08 -9.89 -4.95
C ILE A 6 15.13 -9.54 -6.44
N MET A 7 15.88 -8.50 -6.84
CA MET A 7 16.07 -8.14 -8.26
C MET A 7 16.61 -9.32 -9.06
N LYS A 8 17.66 -10.00 -8.52
CA LYS A 8 18.26 -11.16 -9.17
C LYS A 8 17.29 -12.34 -9.25
N LYS A 9 16.52 -12.60 -8.19
CA LYS A 9 15.50 -13.68 -8.19
C LYS A 9 14.42 -13.43 -9.24
N LEU A 10 14.07 -12.17 -9.48
CA LEU A 10 13.10 -11.76 -10.50
C LEU A 10 13.69 -11.69 -11.93
N GLY A 11 14.98 -11.94 -12.10
CA GLY A 11 15.65 -11.92 -13.40
C GLY A 11 16.05 -10.54 -13.90
N PHE A 12 16.04 -9.54 -13.04
CA PHE A 12 16.46 -8.17 -13.37
C PHE A 12 17.95 -7.95 -13.13
N SER A 13 18.51 -7.05 -13.92
CA SER A 13 19.88 -6.56 -13.73
C SER A 13 19.92 -5.52 -12.58
N ASN A 14 21.14 -5.26 -12.11
CA ASN A 14 21.35 -4.26 -11.06
C ASN A 14 21.11 -2.81 -11.52
N ASN A 15 20.98 -2.59 -12.81
CA ASN A 15 20.79 -1.28 -13.42
C ASN A 15 19.34 -1.06 -13.87
N ASP A 16 18.48 -2.06 -13.75
CA ASP A 16 17.09 -1.92 -14.16
C ASP A 16 16.32 -1.01 -13.19
N ARG A 17 15.48 -0.15 -13.76
CA ARG A 17 14.46 0.61 -13.05
C ARG A 17 13.18 -0.22 -13.08
N VAL A 18 12.75 -0.70 -11.93
CA VAL A 18 11.58 -1.57 -11.79
C VAL A 18 10.54 -0.82 -10.95
N VAL A 19 9.29 -0.82 -11.37
CA VAL A 19 8.24 -0.12 -10.63
C VAL A 19 7.01 -0.99 -10.43
N ILE A 20 6.47 -0.93 -9.22
CA ILE A 20 5.13 -1.41 -8.86
C ILE A 20 4.23 -0.19 -8.84
N ILE A 21 3.38 -0.02 -9.86
CA ILE A 21 2.39 1.07 -9.87
C ILE A 21 1.19 0.57 -9.08
N HIS A 22 1.09 1.06 -7.84
CA HIS A 22 0.22 0.55 -6.80
C HIS A 22 -0.91 1.50 -6.46
N THR A 23 -2.11 0.96 -6.27
CA THR A 23 -3.27 1.73 -5.82
C THR A 23 -3.62 1.39 -4.38
N ASP A 24 -3.64 2.43 -3.54
CA ASP A 24 -4.06 2.36 -2.15
C ASP A 24 -5.58 2.57 -2.02
N ASP A 25 -6.12 2.39 -0.83
CA ASP A 25 -7.49 2.68 -0.41
C ASP A 25 -8.62 1.95 -1.18
N ILE A 26 -8.34 0.80 -1.80
CA ILE A 26 -9.36 0.08 -2.56
C ILE A 26 -10.42 -0.49 -1.59
N GLY A 27 -11.69 -0.22 -1.89
CA GLY A 27 -12.80 -0.65 -1.02
C GLY A 27 -13.16 0.35 0.08
N MET A 28 -12.42 1.44 0.21
CA MET A 28 -12.79 2.56 1.08
C MET A 28 -14.20 3.06 0.71
N CYS A 29 -14.45 3.35 -0.55
CA CYS A 29 -15.77 3.67 -1.12
C CYS A 29 -15.94 3.02 -2.50
N HIS A 30 -17.14 3.09 -3.07
CA HIS A 30 -17.38 2.54 -4.42
C HIS A 30 -16.48 3.19 -5.48
N ALA A 31 -16.20 4.48 -5.35
CA ALA A 31 -15.40 5.22 -6.31
C ALA A 31 -13.96 4.68 -6.45
N SER A 32 -13.34 4.21 -5.35
CA SER A 32 -12.01 3.59 -5.39
C SER A 32 -12.03 2.19 -5.99
N VAL A 33 -13.09 1.40 -5.76
CA VAL A 33 -13.27 0.07 -6.38
C VAL A 33 -13.39 0.20 -7.90
N GLN A 34 -14.21 1.15 -8.37
CA GLN A 34 -14.39 1.38 -9.79
C GLN A 34 -13.10 1.88 -10.45
N ALA A 35 -12.40 2.81 -9.80
CA ALA A 35 -11.13 3.34 -10.31
C ALA A 35 -10.08 2.23 -10.48
N PHE A 36 -9.91 1.36 -9.48
CA PHE A 36 -8.99 0.22 -9.59
C PHE A 36 -9.35 -0.68 -10.77
N LYS A 37 -10.63 -1.05 -10.90
CA LYS A 37 -11.11 -1.92 -11.98
C LYS A 37 -10.82 -1.35 -13.36
N ASP A 38 -11.06 -0.05 -13.54
CA ASP A 38 -10.86 0.62 -14.82
C ASP A 38 -9.38 0.74 -15.16
N LEU A 39 -8.54 1.14 -14.20
CA LEU A 39 -7.10 1.27 -14.36
C LEU A 39 -6.41 -0.08 -14.62
N TRP A 40 -6.85 -1.14 -13.92
CA TRP A 40 -6.37 -2.50 -14.16
C TRP A 40 -6.67 -2.93 -15.61
N LYS A 41 -7.90 -2.74 -16.05
CA LYS A 41 -8.30 -3.05 -17.42
C LYS A 41 -7.58 -2.17 -18.46
N PHE A 42 -7.32 -0.93 -18.13
CA PHE A 42 -6.59 0.00 -19.00
C PHE A 42 -5.10 -0.37 -19.07
N GLY A 43 -4.53 -0.96 -18.02
CA GLY A 43 -3.18 -1.51 -18.00
C GLY A 43 -2.09 -0.52 -17.60
N THR A 44 -2.41 0.49 -16.78
CA THR A 44 -1.44 1.47 -16.26
C THR A 44 -1.04 1.24 -14.82
N ILE A 45 -1.69 0.29 -14.13
CA ILE A 45 -1.35 -0.13 -12.78
C ILE A 45 -0.95 -1.60 -12.75
N THR A 46 -0.21 -2.02 -11.75
CA THR A 46 0.30 -3.39 -11.64
C THR A 46 -0.06 -4.08 -10.33
N SER A 47 -0.57 -3.35 -9.36
CA SER A 47 -0.96 -3.87 -8.05
C SER A 47 -1.92 -2.92 -7.35
N GLY A 48 -2.52 -3.38 -6.26
CA GLY A 48 -3.29 -2.54 -5.35
C GLY A 48 -3.57 -3.27 -4.04
N ALA A 49 -4.08 -2.55 -3.05
CA ALA A 49 -4.40 -3.12 -1.75
C ALA A 49 -5.77 -2.68 -1.22
N VAL A 50 -6.47 -3.65 -0.61
CA VAL A 50 -7.85 -3.48 -0.16
C VAL A 50 -7.93 -3.13 1.33
N MET A 51 -8.73 -2.12 1.68
CA MET A 51 -9.13 -1.77 3.04
C MET A 51 -10.22 -2.72 3.53
N VAL A 52 -9.83 -3.79 4.20
CA VAL A 52 -10.74 -4.88 4.59
C VAL A 52 -11.82 -4.44 5.61
N PRO A 53 -11.58 -3.50 6.53
CA PRO A 53 -12.62 -3.00 7.43
C PRO A 53 -13.71 -2.15 6.76
N CYS A 54 -13.48 -1.69 5.53
CA CYS A 54 -14.38 -0.78 4.84
C CYS A 54 -15.59 -1.47 4.19
N ALA A 55 -16.67 -0.70 4.03
CA ALA A 55 -17.98 -1.24 3.60
C ALA A 55 -17.98 -1.84 2.18
N TRP A 56 -17.09 -1.41 1.30
CA TRP A 56 -17.00 -1.90 -0.08
C TRP A 56 -16.03 -3.08 -0.27
N PHE A 57 -15.42 -3.59 0.82
CA PHE A 57 -14.60 -4.80 0.79
C PHE A 57 -15.27 -6.00 0.08
N PRO A 58 -16.58 -6.33 0.31
CA PRO A 58 -17.21 -7.45 -0.37
C PRO A 58 -17.22 -7.33 -1.89
N ALA A 59 -17.36 -6.12 -2.43
CA ALA A 59 -17.30 -5.87 -3.87
C ALA A 59 -15.89 -6.09 -4.43
N VAL A 60 -14.84 -5.69 -3.69
CA VAL A 60 -13.44 -5.97 -4.06
C VAL A 60 -13.19 -7.48 -4.05
N ALA A 61 -13.63 -8.19 -3.02
CA ALA A 61 -13.48 -9.64 -2.95
C ALA A 61 -14.17 -10.36 -4.11
N GLN A 62 -15.38 -9.93 -4.49
CA GLN A 62 -16.06 -10.46 -5.67
C GLN A 62 -15.26 -10.19 -6.95
N MET A 63 -14.80 -8.96 -7.14
CA MET A 63 -14.00 -8.56 -8.30
C MET A 63 -12.73 -9.41 -8.44
N CYS A 64 -12.01 -9.66 -7.34
CA CYS A 64 -10.82 -10.51 -7.35
C CYS A 64 -11.12 -11.99 -7.66
N ARG A 65 -12.25 -12.53 -7.20
CA ARG A 65 -12.66 -13.91 -7.57
C ARG A 65 -13.02 -14.04 -9.04
N GLU A 66 -13.60 -13.00 -9.61
CA GLU A 66 -13.96 -12.94 -11.05
C GLU A 66 -12.74 -12.69 -11.94
N ASN A 67 -11.66 -12.12 -11.40
CA ASN A 67 -10.43 -11.76 -12.11
C ASN A 67 -9.20 -12.17 -11.27
N PRO A 68 -8.87 -13.48 -11.23
CA PRO A 68 -7.84 -14.03 -10.35
C PRO A 68 -6.41 -13.55 -10.69
N GLU A 69 -6.22 -12.95 -11.85
CA GLU A 69 -4.96 -12.33 -12.26
C GLU A 69 -4.69 -10.99 -11.56
N MET A 70 -5.71 -10.34 -10.99
CA MET A 70 -5.54 -9.09 -10.26
C MET A 70 -4.56 -9.25 -9.11
N ASP A 71 -3.59 -8.35 -9.04
CA ASP A 71 -2.61 -8.30 -7.97
C ASP A 71 -3.19 -7.47 -6.81
N MET A 72 -3.71 -8.17 -5.80
CA MET A 72 -4.42 -7.53 -4.68
C MET A 72 -3.79 -7.90 -3.34
N GLY A 73 -3.31 -6.88 -2.62
CA GLY A 73 -2.83 -6.98 -1.25
C GLY A 73 -3.88 -6.63 -0.21
N VAL A 74 -3.46 -6.68 1.05
CA VAL A 74 -4.22 -6.15 2.19
C VAL A 74 -3.61 -4.84 2.65
N HIS A 75 -4.38 -3.77 2.56
CA HIS A 75 -4.04 -2.45 3.08
C HIS A 75 -4.32 -2.42 4.58
N ALA A 76 -3.31 -2.81 5.39
CA ALA A 76 -3.45 -2.96 6.83
C ALA A 76 -3.89 -1.64 7.46
N THR A 77 -5.14 -1.60 7.90
CA THR A 77 -5.86 -0.40 8.28
C THR A 77 -6.03 -0.34 9.79
N LEU A 78 -5.46 0.71 10.41
CA LEU A 78 -5.55 0.98 11.86
C LEU A 78 -6.12 2.37 12.17
N ASN A 79 -6.49 3.12 11.13
CA ASN A 79 -7.02 4.47 11.21
C ASN A 79 -8.34 4.59 10.46
N ALA A 80 -9.14 5.60 10.83
CA ALA A 80 -10.34 6.04 10.10
C ALA A 80 -10.37 7.59 10.15
N GLU A 81 -9.63 8.23 9.23
CA GLU A 81 -9.18 9.62 9.31
C GLU A 81 -10.28 10.68 9.13
N TRP A 82 -11.43 10.31 8.56
CA TRP A 82 -12.49 11.29 8.29
C TRP A 82 -13.53 11.39 9.42
N GLU A 83 -14.24 12.49 9.52
CA GLU A 83 -15.20 12.75 10.61
C GLU A 83 -16.49 11.96 10.46
N SER A 84 -17.08 11.96 9.25
CA SER A 84 -18.45 11.45 9.03
C SER A 84 -18.50 10.11 8.30
N TYR A 85 -17.36 9.59 7.86
CA TYR A 85 -17.25 8.28 7.22
C TYR A 85 -16.15 7.47 7.91
N ARG A 86 -16.58 6.56 8.77
CA ARG A 86 -15.71 5.84 9.71
C ARG A 86 -15.88 4.34 9.59
N TRP A 87 -14.82 3.61 9.90
CA TRP A 87 -14.81 2.14 10.00
C TRP A 87 -14.17 1.70 11.31
N SER A 88 -14.49 0.45 11.70
CA SER A 88 -14.10 -0.11 12.99
C SER A 88 -13.23 -1.34 12.82
N PRO A 89 -12.46 -1.74 13.86
CA PRO A 89 -11.73 -2.99 13.88
C PRO A 89 -12.61 -4.21 13.58
N LEU A 90 -12.04 -5.21 12.90
CA LEU A 90 -12.66 -6.51 12.67
C LEU A 90 -12.52 -7.43 13.88
N SER A 91 -11.39 -7.34 14.58
CA SER A 91 -11.01 -8.27 15.64
C SER A 91 -11.72 -8.02 16.96
N THR A 92 -12.15 -6.78 17.25
CA THR A 92 -12.66 -6.44 18.58
C THR A 92 -13.68 -5.31 18.56
N ARG A 93 -14.50 -5.27 19.64
CA ARG A 93 -15.32 -4.12 20.05
C ARG A 93 -14.98 -3.69 21.49
N ASP A 94 -13.95 -4.27 22.07
CA ASP A 94 -13.51 -3.96 23.44
C ASP A 94 -12.65 -2.70 23.43
N GLN A 95 -13.12 -1.66 24.14
CA GLN A 95 -12.39 -0.41 24.35
C GLN A 95 -11.02 -0.63 25.00
N ALA A 96 -10.88 -1.69 25.81
CA ALA A 96 -9.62 -2.03 26.46
C ALA A 96 -8.50 -2.43 25.48
N SER A 97 -8.83 -2.70 24.21
CA SER A 97 -7.84 -2.92 23.14
C SER A 97 -7.01 -1.68 22.82
N GLY A 98 -7.59 -0.49 23.03
CA GLY A 98 -7.05 0.80 22.64
C GLY A 98 -7.10 1.09 21.13
N LEU A 99 -7.69 0.20 20.31
CA LEU A 99 -7.90 0.42 18.87
C LEU A 99 -9.09 1.34 18.57
N LEU A 100 -10.01 1.48 19.53
CA LEU A 100 -11.28 2.16 19.37
C LEU A 100 -11.24 3.54 20.02
N ASP A 101 -11.77 4.54 19.32
CA ASP A 101 -12.12 5.81 19.91
C ASP A 101 -13.42 5.72 20.73
N ALA A 102 -13.87 6.82 21.31
CA ALA A 102 -15.06 6.86 22.18
C ALA A 102 -16.36 6.45 21.46
N ASP A 103 -16.40 6.60 20.13
CA ASP A 103 -17.57 6.27 19.29
C ASP A 103 -17.52 4.83 18.75
N GLY A 104 -16.45 4.07 19.03
CA GLY A 104 -16.28 2.67 18.63
C GLY A 104 -15.72 2.48 17.21
N TYR A 105 -15.06 3.48 16.66
CA TYR A 105 -14.34 3.43 15.40
C TYR A 105 -12.83 3.40 15.62
N PHE A 106 -12.04 3.09 14.62
CA PHE A 106 -10.61 3.36 14.67
C PHE A 106 -10.33 4.84 14.95
N HIS A 107 -9.23 5.14 15.62
CA HIS A 107 -8.76 6.51 15.78
C HIS A 107 -8.52 7.19 14.43
N GLN A 108 -8.69 8.52 14.38
CA GLN A 108 -8.49 9.26 13.13
C GLN A 108 -7.02 9.31 12.71
N TRP A 109 -6.12 9.54 13.67
CA TRP A 109 -4.71 9.81 13.40
C TRP A 109 -3.79 8.77 14.03
N HIS A 110 -2.70 8.48 13.37
CA HIS A 110 -1.68 7.52 13.82
C HIS A 110 -1.19 7.78 15.25
N GLN A 111 -1.00 9.06 15.67
CA GLN A 111 -0.55 9.36 17.04
C GLN A 111 -1.52 8.81 18.09
N ALA A 112 -2.82 8.95 17.88
CA ALA A 112 -3.81 8.42 18.82
C ALA A 112 -3.79 6.87 18.87
N VAL A 113 -3.45 6.20 17.76
CA VAL A 113 -3.20 4.75 17.75
C VAL A 113 -1.96 4.42 18.56
N TYR A 114 -0.87 5.17 18.38
CA TYR A 114 0.39 4.94 19.12
C TYR A 114 0.24 5.15 20.63
N ASP A 115 -0.57 6.12 21.04
CA ASP A 115 -0.78 6.46 22.45
C ASP A 115 -1.71 5.46 23.17
N ASN A 116 -2.58 4.74 22.45
CA ASN A 116 -3.66 3.97 23.05
C ASN A 116 -3.63 2.47 22.72
N ALA A 117 -3.32 2.09 21.47
CA ALA A 117 -3.49 0.72 21.01
C ALA A 117 -2.41 -0.22 21.57
N LYS A 118 -2.86 -1.35 22.12
CA LYS A 118 -1.96 -2.40 22.58
C LYS A 118 -1.36 -3.16 21.39
N VAL A 119 -0.09 -3.52 21.50
CA VAL A 119 0.62 -4.26 20.44
C VAL A 119 -0.11 -5.57 20.07
N GLU A 120 -0.58 -6.31 21.08
CA GLU A 120 -1.31 -7.56 20.89
C GLU A 120 -2.65 -7.35 20.18
N ALA A 121 -3.32 -6.21 20.42
CA ALA A 121 -4.57 -5.86 19.73
C ALA A 121 -4.32 -5.49 18.27
N VAL A 122 -3.24 -4.77 17.97
CA VAL A 122 -2.81 -4.46 16.60
C VAL A 122 -2.46 -5.74 15.85
N GLU A 123 -1.70 -6.66 16.46
CA GLU A 123 -1.35 -7.95 15.87
C GLU A 123 -2.60 -8.77 15.53
N LEU A 124 -3.56 -8.88 16.47
CA LEU A 124 -4.83 -9.58 16.24
C LEU A 124 -5.63 -8.94 15.10
N GLU A 125 -5.68 -7.61 15.05
CA GLU A 125 -6.44 -6.88 14.03
C GLU A 125 -5.87 -7.10 12.63
N VAL A 126 -4.56 -6.94 12.45
CA VAL A 126 -3.93 -7.14 11.13
C VAL A 126 -4.08 -8.58 10.66
N ASN A 127 -3.90 -9.55 11.56
CA ASN A 127 -4.15 -10.95 11.24
C ASN A 127 -5.63 -11.18 10.85
N ALA A 128 -6.60 -10.56 11.54
CA ALA A 128 -8.01 -10.66 11.20
C ALA A 128 -8.33 -10.08 9.81
N GLN A 129 -7.70 -8.96 9.43
CA GLN A 129 -7.85 -8.37 8.10
C GLN A 129 -7.32 -9.31 7.01
N ILE A 130 -6.12 -9.88 7.18
CA ILE A 130 -5.55 -10.81 6.22
C ILE A 130 -6.41 -12.08 6.11
N GLU A 131 -6.80 -12.69 7.23
CA GLU A 131 -7.66 -13.89 7.24
C GLU A 131 -9.03 -13.62 6.60
N ARG A 132 -9.59 -12.44 6.81
CA ARG A 132 -10.84 -12.02 6.19
C ARG A 132 -10.71 -11.92 4.67
N ALA A 133 -9.60 -11.37 4.17
CA ALA A 133 -9.33 -11.26 2.73
C ALA A 133 -9.17 -12.65 2.09
N LEU A 134 -8.35 -13.52 2.70
CA LEU A 134 -8.13 -14.90 2.25
C LEU A 134 -9.43 -15.70 2.25
N SER A 135 -10.21 -15.65 3.35
CA SER A 135 -11.49 -16.34 3.49
C SER A 135 -12.56 -15.85 2.52
N ALA A 136 -12.45 -14.60 2.06
CA ALA A 136 -13.33 -14.04 1.03
C ALA A 136 -12.91 -14.47 -0.40
N GLY A 137 -11.82 -15.23 -0.55
CA GLY A 137 -11.34 -15.77 -1.81
C GLY A 137 -10.44 -14.83 -2.61
N ILE A 138 -9.83 -13.83 -1.96
CA ILE A 138 -8.76 -13.03 -2.57
C ILE A 138 -7.46 -13.83 -2.54
N ASP A 139 -6.79 -13.96 -3.68
CA ASP A 139 -5.41 -14.46 -3.74
C ASP A 139 -4.45 -13.33 -3.31
N VAL A 140 -4.34 -13.14 -1.98
CA VAL A 140 -3.56 -12.04 -1.39
C VAL A 140 -2.10 -12.10 -1.85
N THR A 141 -1.60 -11.01 -2.41
CA THR A 141 -0.25 -10.94 -2.99
C THR A 141 0.77 -10.31 -2.06
N HIS A 142 0.35 -9.42 -1.17
CA HIS A 142 1.22 -8.70 -0.22
C HIS A 142 0.40 -8.07 0.92
N VAL A 143 1.11 -7.49 1.84
CA VAL A 143 0.55 -6.62 2.89
C VAL A 143 1.25 -5.28 2.82
N ASP A 144 0.50 -4.20 2.81
CA ASP A 144 1.00 -2.83 2.95
C ASP A 144 0.32 -2.08 4.10
N SER A 145 0.39 -0.78 4.19
CA SER A 145 -0.05 -0.01 5.36
C SER A 145 -0.80 1.25 5.00
N HIS A 146 -2.06 1.32 5.40
CA HIS A 146 -2.82 2.58 5.38
C HIS A 146 -2.16 3.62 6.29
N MET A 147 -1.87 4.81 5.74
CA MET A 147 -1.20 5.93 6.43
C MET A 147 0.15 5.58 7.10
N GLY A 148 0.76 4.44 6.77
CA GLY A 148 2.01 4.01 7.40
C GLY A 148 1.91 3.60 8.88
N THR A 149 0.73 3.57 9.48
CA THR A 149 0.53 3.44 10.92
C THR A 149 1.13 2.18 11.52
N ILE A 150 0.96 1.02 10.85
CA ILE A 150 1.53 -0.24 11.36
C ILE A 150 3.05 -0.31 11.19
N MET A 151 3.62 0.54 10.36
CA MET A 151 5.06 0.59 10.15
C MET A 151 5.82 1.30 11.28
N SER A 152 5.11 1.86 12.27
CA SER A 152 5.72 2.42 13.48
C SER A 152 6.66 1.42 14.17
N PRO A 153 7.77 1.87 14.80
CA PRO A 153 8.63 1.02 15.62
C PRO A 153 7.89 0.19 16.67
N LEU A 154 6.72 0.66 17.14
CA LEU A 154 5.87 -0.07 18.09
C LEU A 154 5.24 -1.34 17.48
N TYR A 155 4.90 -1.31 16.18
CA TYR A 155 4.08 -2.35 15.54
C TYR A 155 4.78 -3.08 14.39
N ILE A 156 5.97 -2.63 14.00
CA ILE A 156 6.69 -3.17 12.83
C ILE A 156 6.92 -4.69 12.92
N GLN A 157 7.13 -5.22 14.12
CA GLN A 157 7.30 -6.65 14.33
C GLN A 157 6.00 -7.43 14.03
N SER A 158 4.85 -6.91 14.49
CA SER A 158 3.53 -7.49 14.19
C SER A 158 3.23 -7.44 12.70
N TYR A 159 3.60 -6.33 12.03
CA TYR A 159 3.47 -6.17 10.57
C TYR A 159 4.28 -7.22 9.81
N ILE A 160 5.57 -7.35 10.13
CA ILE A 160 6.48 -8.31 9.49
C ILE A 160 5.99 -9.73 9.71
N GLN A 161 5.62 -10.09 10.94
CA GLN A 161 5.16 -11.42 11.31
C GLN A 161 3.86 -11.79 10.60
N ALA A 162 2.93 -10.86 10.44
CA ALA A 162 1.66 -11.10 9.76
C ALA A 162 1.84 -11.52 8.30
N GLY A 163 2.76 -10.89 7.56
CA GLY A 163 3.11 -11.31 6.21
C GLY A 163 3.95 -12.58 6.18
N ALA A 164 5.03 -12.65 6.96
CA ALA A 164 5.98 -13.76 6.95
C ALA A 164 5.33 -15.11 7.27
N SER A 165 4.39 -15.17 8.23
CA SER A 165 3.67 -16.39 8.61
C SER A 165 2.84 -17.00 7.47
N ARG A 166 2.57 -16.23 6.41
CA ARG A 166 1.77 -16.65 5.24
C ARG A 166 2.56 -16.62 3.93
N LEU A 167 3.87 -16.41 4.01
CA LEU A 167 4.74 -16.21 2.85
C LEU A 167 4.19 -15.12 1.93
N LEU A 168 3.77 -14.00 2.53
CA LEU A 168 3.38 -12.78 1.85
C LEU A 168 4.47 -11.72 2.06
N PRO A 169 4.95 -11.07 1.01
CA PRO A 169 5.85 -9.94 1.17
C PRO A 169 5.11 -8.78 1.84
N ASN A 170 5.76 -8.13 2.78
CA ASN A 170 5.35 -6.83 3.28
C ASN A 170 5.93 -5.74 2.38
N MET A 171 5.20 -4.64 2.20
CA MET A 171 5.76 -3.43 1.61
C MET A 171 6.75 -2.84 2.62
N LEU A 172 8.02 -3.08 2.40
CA LEU A 172 9.12 -2.64 3.26
C LEU A 172 10.20 -1.99 2.40
N PRO A 173 10.56 -0.73 2.65
CA PRO A 173 11.66 -0.10 1.95
C PRO A 173 13.01 -0.61 2.49
N ARG A 174 13.99 -0.73 1.60
CA ARG A 174 15.40 -0.84 2.00
C ARG A 174 15.83 0.50 2.56
N LEU A 175 16.38 0.46 3.77
CA LEU A 175 16.79 1.67 4.45
C LEU A 175 18.30 1.87 4.32
N ASP A 176 18.71 2.53 3.25
CA ASP A 176 19.78 3.52 3.37
C ASP A 176 19.19 4.80 3.98
N ALA A 177 20.04 5.64 4.56
CA ALA A 177 19.60 6.83 5.29
C ALA A 177 18.73 7.80 4.44
N GLU A 178 18.80 7.73 3.10
CA GLU A 178 18.01 8.54 2.18
C GLU A 178 16.59 7.98 2.01
N GLY A 179 16.41 6.67 1.89
CA GLY A 179 15.10 6.04 1.67
C GLY A 179 14.11 6.24 2.84
N ILE A 180 14.59 6.30 4.08
CA ILE A 180 13.75 6.58 5.26
C ILE A 180 13.32 8.05 5.27
N GLY A 181 14.19 8.97 4.85
CA GLY A 181 13.85 10.39 4.75
C GLY A 181 12.70 10.66 3.77
N MET A 182 12.59 9.85 2.72
CA MET A 182 11.50 9.92 1.75
C MET A 182 10.13 9.50 2.33
N MET A 183 10.11 8.75 3.43
CA MET A 183 8.88 8.36 4.14
C MET A 183 8.38 9.43 5.13
N GLY A 184 9.04 10.57 5.23
CA GLY A 184 8.73 11.61 6.21
C GLY A 184 9.12 11.26 7.65
N ALA A 185 9.84 10.15 7.85
CA ALA A 185 10.29 9.72 9.17
C ALA A 185 11.32 10.69 9.76
N GLY A 186 11.12 11.06 11.02
CA GLY A 186 12.07 11.86 11.78
C GLY A 186 13.39 11.12 12.04
N GLU A 187 14.41 11.86 12.53
CA GLU A 187 15.74 11.27 12.78
C GLU A 187 15.71 10.13 13.83
N GLU A 188 14.88 10.27 14.86
CA GLU A 188 14.71 9.24 15.91
C GLU A 188 14.09 7.95 15.33
N GLU A 189 13.08 8.07 14.50
CA GLU A 189 12.48 6.93 13.81
C GLU A 189 13.47 6.25 12.86
N ARG A 190 14.25 7.03 12.12
CA ARG A 190 15.31 6.53 11.24
C ARG A 190 16.34 5.69 12.01
N ILE A 191 16.78 6.15 13.19
CA ILE A 191 17.70 5.42 14.05
C ILE A 191 17.07 4.11 14.55
N ALA A 192 15.78 4.11 14.88
CA ALA A 192 15.08 2.92 15.35
C ALA A 192 14.86 1.87 14.23
N TYR A 193 14.57 2.29 13.00
CA TYR A 193 14.31 1.40 11.87
C TYR A 193 15.57 0.77 11.27
N ALA A 194 16.66 1.52 11.16
CA ALA A 194 17.85 1.09 10.43
C ALA A 194 18.36 -0.31 10.82
N PRO A 195 18.52 -0.66 12.12
CA PRO A 195 18.97 -2.00 12.49
C PRO A 195 17.97 -3.11 12.16
N ILE A 196 16.66 -2.82 12.26
CA ILE A 196 15.60 -3.80 11.95
C ILE A 196 15.65 -4.12 10.45
N MET A 197 15.69 -3.11 9.60
CA MET A 197 15.71 -3.30 8.16
C MET A 197 16.98 -3.98 7.69
N GLN A 198 18.13 -3.63 8.26
CA GLN A 198 19.39 -4.32 7.97
C GLN A 198 19.33 -5.81 8.33
N GLN A 199 18.73 -6.15 9.46
CA GLN A 199 18.54 -7.55 9.85
C GLN A 199 17.61 -8.29 8.86
N LEU A 200 16.50 -7.68 8.47
CA LEU A 200 15.56 -8.25 7.49
C LEU A 200 16.23 -8.47 6.12
N GLU A 201 17.03 -7.53 5.67
CA GLU A 201 17.79 -7.66 4.42
C GLU A 201 18.79 -8.83 4.51
N MET A 202 19.50 -8.99 5.63
CA MET A 202 20.40 -10.13 5.84
C MET A 202 19.66 -11.47 5.88
N MET A 203 18.40 -11.48 6.33
CA MET A 203 17.54 -12.67 6.32
C MET A 203 16.93 -12.95 4.93
N GLY A 204 17.17 -12.09 3.94
CA GLY A 204 16.65 -12.25 2.58
C GLY A 204 15.17 -11.89 2.42
N VAL A 205 14.62 -11.11 3.34
CA VAL A 205 13.24 -10.60 3.22
C VAL A 205 13.16 -9.69 1.99
N PRO A 206 12.17 -9.89 1.09
CA PRO A 206 12.00 -9.02 -0.07
C PRO A 206 11.69 -7.58 0.37
N MET A 207 12.40 -6.63 -0.21
CA MET A 207 12.24 -5.21 0.10
C MET A 207 12.28 -4.38 -1.19
N VAL A 208 11.57 -3.24 -1.21
CA VAL A 208 11.64 -2.27 -2.30
C VAL A 208 12.79 -1.28 -2.07
N ASN A 209 13.35 -0.74 -3.15
CA ASN A 209 14.46 0.23 -3.05
C ASN A 209 13.98 1.63 -2.68
N GLY A 210 12.73 1.96 -3.01
CA GLY A 210 12.15 3.26 -2.70
C GLY A 210 10.63 3.24 -2.72
N ILE A 211 10.05 4.26 -2.11
CA ILE A 211 8.62 4.54 -2.14
C ILE A 211 8.46 5.95 -2.70
N LEU A 212 7.62 6.09 -3.70
CA LEU A 212 7.20 7.37 -4.27
C LEU A 212 5.67 7.39 -4.36
N GLY A 213 5.08 8.56 -4.40
CA GLY A 213 3.63 8.66 -4.54
C GLY A 213 3.20 9.88 -5.32
N MET A 214 2.04 9.78 -5.94
CA MET A 214 1.35 10.93 -6.50
C MET A 214 0.85 11.84 -5.38
N PRO A 215 0.87 13.17 -5.57
CA PRO A 215 0.39 14.11 -4.56
C PRO A 215 -1.11 13.93 -4.30
N LEU A 216 -1.52 14.20 -3.06
CA LEU A 216 -2.92 14.34 -2.64
C LEU A 216 -3.35 15.81 -2.50
N GLU A 217 -2.48 16.74 -2.85
CA GLU A 217 -2.79 18.16 -2.97
C GLU A 217 -3.44 18.45 -4.34
N HIS A 218 -4.37 19.41 -4.33
CA HIS A 218 -5.02 19.86 -5.56
C HIS A 218 -4.26 21.03 -6.17
N GLY A 219 -4.08 21.02 -7.50
CA GLY A 219 -3.56 22.17 -8.24
C GLY A 219 -2.56 21.86 -9.35
N ASP A 220 -1.86 20.74 -9.28
CA ASP A 220 -0.88 20.35 -10.28
C ASP A 220 -1.49 19.54 -11.44
N ASP A 221 -0.87 19.59 -12.61
CA ASP A 221 -1.16 18.66 -13.70
C ASP A 221 -0.58 17.28 -13.36
N HIS A 222 -1.41 16.36 -12.88
CA HIS A 222 -1.01 15.04 -12.45
C HIS A 222 -0.38 14.19 -13.57
N ILE A 223 -0.67 14.45 -14.84
CA ILE A 223 0.03 13.78 -15.95
C ILE A 223 1.50 14.24 -15.99
N THR A 224 1.74 15.53 -15.89
CA THR A 224 3.10 16.09 -15.86
C THR A 224 3.87 15.63 -14.64
N VAL A 225 3.23 15.62 -13.46
CA VAL A 225 3.83 15.11 -12.22
C VAL A 225 4.19 13.63 -12.34
N ALA A 226 3.26 12.80 -12.83
CA ALA A 226 3.50 11.37 -13.02
C ALA A 226 4.67 11.10 -13.98
N LYS A 227 4.70 11.78 -15.13
CA LYS A 227 5.81 11.66 -16.09
C LYS A 227 7.15 12.02 -15.47
N LYS A 228 7.20 13.13 -14.73
CA LYS A 228 8.42 13.55 -14.03
C LYS A 228 8.89 12.48 -13.04
N LEU A 229 8.01 12.03 -12.14
CA LEU A 229 8.34 11.03 -11.13
C LEU A 229 8.80 9.71 -11.75
N LEU A 230 8.13 9.25 -12.82
CA LEU A 230 8.47 8.00 -13.51
C LEU A 230 9.79 8.12 -14.28
N SER A 231 10.11 9.28 -14.86
CA SER A 231 11.39 9.48 -15.56
C SER A 231 12.59 9.55 -14.58
N GLU A 232 12.35 10.00 -13.35
CA GLU A 232 13.36 10.16 -12.30
C GLU A 232 13.47 8.93 -11.37
N LEU A 233 12.80 7.81 -11.67
CA LEU A 233 12.86 6.61 -10.86
C LEU A 233 14.32 6.15 -10.65
N PRO A 234 14.71 5.84 -9.40
CA PRO A 234 16.02 5.27 -9.14
C PRO A 234 16.12 3.85 -9.66
N VAL A 235 17.35 3.35 -9.77
CA VAL A 235 17.64 1.94 -10.03
C VAL A 235 17.11 1.07 -8.88
N GLY A 236 16.57 -0.11 -9.23
CA GLY A 236 15.96 -1.03 -8.26
C GLY A 236 14.44 -1.03 -8.34
N ILE A 237 13.77 -1.55 -7.31
CA ILE A 237 12.33 -1.65 -7.26
C ILE A 237 11.75 -0.44 -6.51
N THR A 238 10.90 0.32 -7.18
CA THR A 238 10.14 1.42 -6.56
C THR A 238 8.69 1.02 -6.39
N HIS A 239 8.15 1.20 -5.19
CA HIS A 239 6.71 1.15 -4.91
C HIS A 239 6.14 2.54 -5.15
N PHE A 240 5.31 2.67 -6.20
CA PHE A 240 4.77 3.95 -6.66
C PHE A 240 3.27 4.03 -6.33
N ILE A 241 2.92 4.90 -5.38
CA ILE A 241 1.59 4.97 -4.75
C ILE A 241 0.66 5.90 -5.52
N LEU A 242 -0.56 5.42 -5.73
CA LEU A 242 -1.70 6.18 -6.23
C LEU A 242 -2.89 6.04 -5.28
N HIS A 243 -3.74 7.07 -5.21
CA HIS A 243 -5.02 7.01 -4.51
C HIS A 243 -6.19 7.32 -5.47
N PRO A 244 -6.37 6.54 -6.56
CA PRO A 244 -7.34 6.90 -7.60
C PRO A 244 -8.77 6.66 -7.14
N SER A 245 -9.65 7.57 -7.52
CA SER A 245 -11.10 7.41 -7.36
C SER A 245 -11.84 8.05 -8.52
N VAL A 246 -12.95 7.46 -8.97
CA VAL A 246 -13.85 8.10 -9.93
C VAL A 246 -14.63 9.23 -9.25
N ASP A 247 -14.95 10.28 -10.00
CA ASP A 247 -15.69 11.42 -9.48
C ASP A 247 -17.14 11.04 -9.18
N THR A 248 -17.52 11.06 -7.91
CA THR A 248 -18.89 10.79 -7.44
C THR A 248 -19.31 11.76 -6.35
N PRO A 249 -20.63 12.03 -6.19
CA PRO A 249 -21.13 12.84 -5.07
C PRO A 249 -20.73 12.27 -3.70
N GLU A 250 -20.67 10.94 -3.55
CA GLU A 250 -20.23 10.25 -2.33
C GLU A 250 -18.76 10.59 -2.02
N LEU A 251 -17.86 10.42 -2.98
CA LEU A 251 -16.43 10.72 -2.80
C LEU A 251 -16.20 12.16 -2.37
N ARG A 252 -16.88 13.11 -3.01
CA ARG A 252 -16.78 14.55 -2.67
C ARG A 252 -17.24 14.87 -1.25
N THR A 253 -18.11 14.04 -0.68
CA THR A 253 -18.60 14.20 0.69
C THR A 253 -17.68 13.53 1.71
N ILE A 254 -17.06 12.42 1.34
CA ILE A 254 -16.18 11.63 2.21
C ILE A 254 -14.80 12.28 2.35
N CYS A 255 -14.14 12.61 1.21
CA CYS A 255 -12.72 12.94 1.16
C CYS A 255 -12.50 14.44 0.88
N PRO A 256 -11.80 15.16 1.75
CA PRO A 256 -11.39 16.54 1.45
C PRO A 256 -10.41 16.62 0.28
N ASP A 257 -9.63 15.57 0.02
CA ASP A 257 -8.66 15.41 -1.06
C ASP A 257 -9.24 14.78 -2.34
N TRP A 258 -10.58 14.70 -2.47
CA TRP A 258 -11.26 14.04 -3.59
C TRP A 258 -10.78 14.50 -4.97
N GLN A 259 -10.44 15.78 -5.13
CA GLN A 259 -9.98 16.35 -6.40
C GLN A 259 -8.66 15.74 -6.85
N ALA A 260 -7.71 15.56 -5.92
CA ALA A 260 -6.45 14.93 -6.20
C ALA A 260 -6.61 13.43 -6.51
N ARG A 261 -7.51 12.73 -5.81
CA ARG A 261 -7.85 11.33 -6.10
C ARG A 261 -8.43 11.14 -7.51
N VAL A 262 -9.33 12.05 -7.91
CA VAL A 262 -9.89 12.07 -9.27
C VAL A 262 -8.81 12.43 -10.29
N ALA A 263 -7.91 13.35 -9.97
CA ALA A 263 -6.80 13.70 -10.85
C ALA A 263 -5.81 12.54 -11.02
N ASN A 264 -5.52 11.77 -9.96
CA ASN A 264 -4.76 10.51 -10.05
C ASN A 264 -5.43 9.53 -11.03
N TYR A 265 -6.73 9.29 -10.88
CA TYR A 265 -7.49 8.42 -11.77
C TYR A 265 -7.41 8.88 -13.22
N ASN A 266 -7.72 10.15 -13.48
CA ASN A 266 -7.72 10.70 -14.84
C ASN A 266 -6.33 10.66 -15.49
N ALA A 267 -5.27 10.94 -14.72
CA ALA A 267 -3.90 10.88 -15.23
C ALA A 267 -3.53 9.47 -15.69
N PHE A 268 -3.83 8.46 -14.87
CA PHE A 268 -3.50 7.06 -15.17
C PHE A 268 -4.49 6.39 -16.15
N MET A 269 -5.65 7.00 -16.42
CA MET A 269 -6.54 6.65 -17.55
C MET A 269 -6.16 7.35 -18.86
N SER A 270 -5.09 8.14 -18.88
CA SER A 270 -4.67 8.87 -20.07
C SER A 270 -3.81 8.03 -21.00
N ASP A 271 -4.18 7.96 -22.28
CA ASP A 271 -3.34 7.36 -23.31
C ASP A 271 -1.95 8.02 -23.41
N HIS A 272 -1.86 9.32 -23.12
CA HIS A 272 -0.58 10.04 -23.11
C HIS A 272 0.37 9.53 -22.03
N LEU A 273 -0.14 9.22 -20.83
CA LEU A 273 0.69 8.66 -19.77
C LEU A 273 1.01 7.19 -20.04
N LYS A 274 0.05 6.42 -20.54
CA LYS A 274 0.26 5.02 -20.92
C LYS A 274 1.37 4.87 -21.95
N HIS A 275 1.32 5.63 -23.05
CA HIS A 275 2.38 5.64 -24.08
C HIS A 275 3.73 6.09 -23.50
N PHE A 276 3.72 7.06 -22.58
CA PHE A 276 4.95 7.47 -21.91
C PHE A 276 5.57 6.32 -21.11
N ILE A 277 4.78 5.62 -20.30
CA ILE A 277 5.22 4.46 -19.52
C ILE A 277 5.79 3.36 -20.44
N GLU A 278 5.13 3.09 -21.58
CA GLU A 278 5.59 2.10 -22.57
C GLU A 278 6.90 2.48 -23.26
N GLN A 279 7.21 3.79 -23.38
CA GLN A 279 8.42 4.30 -24.02
C GLN A 279 9.59 4.46 -23.05
N GLU A 280 9.33 4.60 -21.75
CA GLU A 280 10.35 4.69 -20.73
C GLU A 280 11.03 3.32 -20.52
N ASP A 281 12.35 3.36 -20.26
CA ASP A 281 13.09 2.15 -19.90
C ASP A 281 12.86 1.78 -18.43
N ILE A 282 11.60 1.44 -18.13
CA ILE A 282 11.15 0.96 -16.81
C ILE A 282 10.48 -0.40 -16.96
N LYS A 283 10.66 -1.27 -15.96
CA LYS A 283 10.07 -2.61 -15.93
C LYS A 283 8.89 -2.61 -14.95
N LEU A 284 7.71 -3.00 -15.44
CA LEU A 284 6.51 -3.07 -14.61
C LEU A 284 6.39 -4.46 -13.98
N ILE A 285 6.18 -4.50 -12.66
CA ILE A 285 5.85 -5.72 -11.92
C ILE A 285 4.72 -5.46 -10.91
N GLY A 286 4.10 -6.55 -10.42
CA GLY A 286 3.25 -6.52 -9.23
C GLY A 286 3.92 -7.22 -8.06
N TYR A 287 3.24 -7.24 -6.92
CA TYR A 287 3.70 -8.00 -5.76
C TYR A 287 3.56 -9.51 -5.93
N ARG A 288 2.70 -9.98 -6.83
CA ARG A 288 2.55 -11.41 -7.14
C ARG A 288 3.89 -12.03 -7.55
N GLN A 289 4.67 -11.37 -8.41
CA GLN A 289 5.97 -11.86 -8.82
C GLN A 289 6.95 -11.96 -7.63
N ILE A 290 6.93 -10.98 -6.72
CA ILE A 290 7.75 -10.98 -5.50
C ILE A 290 7.33 -12.11 -4.57
N ARG A 291 6.02 -12.28 -4.33
CA ARG A 291 5.46 -13.37 -3.53
C ARG A 291 5.85 -14.74 -4.08
N ASP A 292 5.69 -14.94 -5.37
CA ASP A 292 5.95 -16.22 -6.01
C ASP A 292 7.46 -16.55 -5.99
N ALA A 293 8.32 -15.55 -6.17
CA ALA A 293 9.77 -15.69 -5.96
C ALA A 293 10.14 -15.99 -4.49
N MET A 294 9.41 -15.42 -3.52
CA MET A 294 9.57 -15.72 -2.10
C MET A 294 9.18 -17.17 -1.77
N ARG A 295 8.11 -17.69 -2.39
CA ARG A 295 7.59 -19.05 -2.19
C ARG A 295 8.37 -20.14 -2.88
N SER A 296 9.12 -19.80 -3.93
CA SER A 296 9.89 -20.76 -4.74
C SER A 296 11.32 -21.02 -4.23
N GLY A 297 11.74 -20.34 -3.21
CA GLY A 297 13.11 -20.44 -2.69
C GLY A 297 13.27 -20.57 -1.26
#